data_c99e30e3c545dbc3457e45fabea56874
#
_entry.id   c99e30e3c545dbc3457e45fabea56874
#
_cell.length_a   1.000
_cell.length_b   1.000
_cell.length_c   1.000
_cell.angle_alpha   90.00
_cell.angle_beta   90.00
_cell.angle_gamma   90.00
#
_symmetry.space_group_name_H-M   'P 1'
#
loop_
_entity.id
_entity.type
_entity.pdbx_description
1 polymer ?
#
loop_
_entity_poly.entity_id
_entity_poly.type
_entity_poly.pdbx_seq_one_letter_code
_entity_poly.pdbx_strand_id
1 'polypeptide(L)'
;GLGAPHWDQYARGTIVGITRGVNKYHIIRATLESIAYQVNDVLEAMKADSGIALSSLNVDGGASANNFLMQVQADIINAPVNRPSFVETTAMGAAYLAGLAVGYWKSKEDVIKNQSIDQIFSPQMSEEDRQAKRKGWNKAVKYAYGWAKDEPEEEEE
;
A
#
# COMPACT_ATOMS: atom_id res chain seq x y z
N GLY A 1 2.74 -10.79 12.20
CA GLY A 1 2.87 -9.51 12.91
C GLY A 1 2.47 -8.31 12.04
N LEU A 2 2.44 -7.15 12.66
CA LEU A 2 2.28 -5.86 11.98
C LEU A 2 3.65 -5.18 11.87
N GLY A 3 4.01 -4.74 10.65
CA GLY A 3 5.21 -3.96 10.38
C GLY A 3 5.05 -2.49 10.79
N ALA A 4 5.83 -1.61 10.13
CA ALA A 4 5.76 -0.17 10.35
C ALA A 4 4.33 0.39 10.10
N PRO A 5 3.88 1.36 10.87
CA PRO A 5 4.50 1.96 12.06
C PRO A 5 4.20 1.22 13.37
N HIS A 6 3.48 0.11 13.32
CA HIS A 6 2.93 -0.59 14.49
C HIS A 6 3.96 -1.42 15.25
N TRP A 7 4.88 -2.09 14.54
CA TRP A 7 5.97 -2.92 15.07
C TRP A 7 5.52 -3.94 16.12
N ASP A 8 4.43 -4.69 15.83
CA ASP A 8 3.92 -5.74 16.70
C ASP A 8 4.10 -7.12 16.06
N GLN A 9 5.08 -7.87 16.52
CA GLN A 9 5.36 -9.23 16.06
C GLN A 9 4.29 -10.26 16.49
N TYR A 10 3.53 -9.94 17.55
CA TYR A 10 2.51 -10.82 18.11
C TYR A 10 1.13 -10.64 17.47
N ALA A 11 0.95 -9.60 16.67
CA ALA A 11 -0.29 -9.41 15.92
C ALA A 11 -0.54 -10.58 14.95
N ARG A 12 -1.81 -10.92 14.75
CA ARG A 12 -2.25 -11.94 13.77
C ARG A 12 -3.34 -11.38 12.87
N GLY A 13 -3.54 -12.06 11.72
CA GLY A 13 -4.61 -11.72 10.80
C GLY A 13 -5.96 -11.73 11.52
N THR A 14 -6.72 -10.63 11.40
CA THR A 14 -7.94 -10.41 12.18
C THR A 14 -9.02 -9.83 11.29
N ILE A 15 -10.24 -10.34 11.42
CA ILE A 15 -11.44 -9.80 10.77
C ILE A 15 -12.42 -9.42 11.87
N VAL A 16 -12.83 -8.15 11.91
CA VAL A 16 -13.74 -7.62 12.93
C VAL A 16 -14.99 -7.01 12.32
N GLY A 17 -16.06 -6.91 13.10
CA GLY A 17 -17.31 -6.25 12.67
C GLY A 17 -18.21 -7.11 11.79
N ILE A 18 -18.06 -8.44 11.79
CA ILE A 18 -18.96 -9.35 11.06
C ILE A 18 -20.35 -9.31 11.67
N THR A 19 -21.36 -9.11 10.82
CA THR A 19 -22.78 -9.18 11.14
C THR A 19 -23.48 -10.17 10.24
N ARG A 20 -24.80 -10.44 10.47
CA ARG A 20 -25.58 -11.36 9.63
C ARG A 20 -25.67 -10.95 8.15
N GLY A 21 -25.48 -9.66 7.83
CA GLY A 21 -25.49 -9.14 6.47
C GLY A 21 -24.16 -9.29 5.72
N VAL A 22 -23.09 -9.73 6.38
CA VAL A 22 -21.78 -9.89 5.74
C VAL A 22 -21.77 -11.12 4.85
N ASN A 23 -21.25 -10.98 3.65
CA ASN A 23 -21.03 -12.05 2.69
C ASN A 23 -19.59 -12.04 2.15
N LYS A 24 -19.23 -13.01 1.32
CA LYS A 24 -17.87 -13.17 0.77
C LYS A 24 -17.33 -11.92 0.07
N TYR A 25 -18.18 -11.16 -0.59
CA TYR A 25 -17.77 -9.95 -1.33
C TYR A 25 -17.35 -8.83 -0.39
N HIS A 26 -17.99 -8.71 0.78
CA HIS A 26 -17.57 -7.78 1.81
C HIS A 26 -16.19 -8.13 2.36
N ILE A 27 -15.91 -9.42 2.55
CA ILE A 27 -14.60 -9.90 3.03
C ILE A 27 -13.51 -9.64 1.98
N ILE A 28 -13.76 -9.99 0.71
CA ILE A 28 -12.83 -9.72 -0.39
C ILE A 28 -12.52 -8.21 -0.49
N ARG A 29 -13.56 -7.38 -0.44
CA ARG A 29 -13.39 -5.93 -0.48
C ARG A 29 -12.59 -5.41 0.71
N ALA A 30 -12.90 -5.85 1.92
CA ALA A 30 -12.19 -5.46 3.13
C ALA A 30 -10.71 -5.85 3.06
N THR A 31 -10.39 -7.02 2.50
CA THR A 31 -9.01 -7.45 2.29
C THR A 31 -8.26 -6.51 1.34
N LEU A 32 -8.87 -6.12 0.21
CA LEU A 32 -8.25 -5.16 -0.71
C LEU A 32 -8.10 -3.77 -0.08
N GLU A 33 -9.14 -3.28 0.61
CA GLU A 33 -9.09 -1.99 1.30
C GLU A 33 -8.03 -1.99 2.41
N SER A 34 -7.78 -3.11 3.10
CA SER A 34 -6.78 -3.20 4.17
C SER A 34 -5.35 -2.93 3.68
N ILE A 35 -5.04 -3.31 2.44
CA ILE A 35 -3.75 -3.02 1.81
C ILE A 35 -3.58 -1.49 1.69
N ALA A 36 -4.61 -0.79 1.22
CA ALA A 36 -4.56 0.66 1.07
C ALA A 36 -4.43 1.38 2.42
N TYR A 37 -5.09 0.88 3.47
CA TYR A 37 -4.95 1.44 4.82
C TYR A 37 -3.54 1.25 5.38
N GLN A 38 -2.95 0.06 5.23
CA GLN A 38 -1.59 -0.21 5.70
C GLN A 38 -0.56 0.68 5.00
N VAL A 39 -0.70 0.89 3.69
CA VAL A 39 0.14 1.84 2.94
C VAL A 39 -0.04 3.26 3.48
N ASN A 40 -1.28 3.68 3.76
CA ASN A 40 -1.54 4.99 4.36
C ASN A 40 -0.87 5.15 5.72
N ASP A 41 -0.88 4.13 6.59
CA ASP A 41 -0.23 4.18 7.90
C ASP A 41 1.27 4.46 7.76
N VAL A 42 1.93 3.80 6.81
CA VAL A 42 3.35 4.04 6.51
C VAL A 42 3.57 5.46 5.97
N LEU A 43 2.74 5.92 5.04
CA LEU A 43 2.87 7.26 4.45
C LEU A 43 2.63 8.37 5.49
N GLU A 44 1.69 8.20 6.41
CA GLU A 44 1.48 9.14 7.53
C GLU A 44 2.70 9.18 8.46
N ALA A 45 3.32 8.03 8.76
CA ALA A 45 4.55 7.98 9.54
C ALA A 45 5.71 8.68 8.81
N MET A 46 5.90 8.40 7.52
CA MET A 46 6.92 9.08 6.71
C MET A 46 6.70 10.60 6.66
N LYS A 47 5.46 11.04 6.55
CA LYS A 47 5.10 12.46 6.59
C LYS A 47 5.41 13.10 7.94
N ALA A 48 5.12 12.39 9.03
CA ALA A 48 5.42 12.86 10.37
C ALA A 48 6.94 13.01 10.60
N ASP A 49 7.73 12.08 10.09
CA ASP A 49 9.19 12.08 10.26
C ASP A 49 9.87 13.12 9.34
N SER A 50 9.41 13.25 8.09
CA SER A 50 10.07 14.13 7.10
C SER A 50 9.51 15.55 7.05
N GLY A 51 8.27 15.77 7.50
CA GLY A 51 7.55 17.02 7.30
C GLY A 51 7.11 17.29 5.86
N ILE A 52 7.35 16.35 4.94
CA ILE A 52 7.07 16.51 3.50
C ILE A 52 5.68 15.97 3.18
N ALA A 53 4.86 16.79 2.53
CA ALA A 53 3.55 16.36 2.03
C ALA A 53 3.71 15.47 0.79
N LEU A 54 2.91 14.39 0.73
CA LEU A 54 2.88 13.51 -0.44
C LEU A 54 2.23 14.23 -1.63
N SER A 55 2.97 14.35 -2.73
CA SER A 55 2.45 14.94 -3.99
C SER A 55 1.78 13.88 -4.88
N SER A 56 2.33 12.69 -4.93
CA SER A 56 1.78 11.53 -5.63
C SER A 56 2.44 10.25 -5.12
N LEU A 57 1.82 9.11 -5.36
CA LEU A 57 2.36 7.78 -5.06
C LEU A 57 2.59 7.03 -6.37
N ASN A 58 3.83 6.62 -6.63
CA ASN A 58 4.15 5.70 -7.71
C ASN A 58 4.04 4.27 -7.18
N VAL A 59 3.36 3.40 -7.93
CA VAL A 59 3.09 2.01 -7.56
C VAL A 59 3.68 1.04 -8.57
N ASP A 60 4.00 -0.17 -8.13
CA ASP A 60 4.49 -1.25 -8.97
C ASP A 60 4.07 -2.62 -8.45
N GLY A 61 4.52 -3.67 -9.14
CA GLY A 61 4.22 -5.05 -8.82
C GLY A 61 2.82 -5.50 -9.21
N GLY A 62 2.57 -6.81 -9.11
CA GLY A 62 1.35 -7.44 -9.60
C GLY A 62 0.05 -6.91 -9.00
N ALA A 63 0.05 -6.49 -7.74
CA ALA A 63 -1.12 -5.93 -7.07
C ALA A 63 -1.57 -4.60 -7.67
N SER A 64 -0.65 -3.82 -8.26
CA SER A 64 -0.96 -2.53 -8.90
C SER A 64 -1.82 -2.66 -10.16
N ALA A 65 -1.93 -3.86 -10.74
CA ALA A 65 -2.83 -4.14 -11.85
C ALA A 65 -4.33 -4.08 -11.46
N ASN A 66 -4.65 -4.13 -10.17
CA ASN A 66 -6.01 -4.08 -9.67
C ASN A 66 -6.51 -2.63 -9.60
N ASN A 67 -7.38 -2.23 -10.55
CA ASN A 67 -7.91 -0.86 -10.61
C ASN A 67 -8.71 -0.46 -9.37
N PHE A 68 -9.45 -1.39 -8.76
CA PHE A 68 -10.19 -1.10 -7.53
C PHE A 68 -9.23 -0.75 -6.39
N LEU A 69 -8.17 -1.55 -6.20
CA LEU A 69 -7.16 -1.28 -5.18
C LEU A 69 -6.47 0.06 -5.42
N MET A 70 -6.12 0.39 -6.67
CA MET A 70 -5.45 1.65 -7.00
C MET A 70 -6.35 2.85 -6.75
N GLN A 71 -7.65 2.76 -7.06
CA GLN A 71 -8.59 3.84 -6.77
C GLN A 71 -8.79 4.01 -5.26
N VAL A 72 -8.97 2.93 -4.52
CA VAL A 72 -9.09 2.99 -3.05
C VAL A 72 -7.80 3.56 -2.44
N GLN A 73 -6.63 3.18 -2.97
CA GLN A 73 -5.36 3.74 -2.51
C GLN A 73 -5.32 5.26 -2.68
N ALA A 74 -5.66 5.77 -3.87
CA ALA A 74 -5.73 7.21 -4.12
C ALA A 74 -6.72 7.92 -3.18
N ASP A 75 -7.89 7.33 -2.98
CA ASP A 75 -8.94 7.85 -2.12
C ASP A 75 -8.50 7.94 -0.64
N ILE A 76 -7.84 6.92 -0.13
CA ILE A 76 -7.42 6.85 1.28
C ILE A 76 -6.25 7.76 1.59
N ILE A 77 -5.25 7.83 0.69
CA ILE A 77 -4.07 8.71 0.90
C ILE A 77 -4.34 10.17 0.50
N ASN A 78 -5.45 10.43 -0.18
CA ASN A 78 -5.80 11.75 -0.73
C ASN A 78 -4.73 12.33 -1.65
N ALA A 79 -4.12 11.51 -2.49
CA ALA A 79 -3.11 11.91 -3.46
C ALA A 79 -3.22 11.05 -4.73
N PRO A 80 -2.78 11.54 -5.89
CA PRO A 80 -2.75 10.76 -7.11
C PRO A 80 -1.87 9.52 -6.96
N VAL A 81 -2.34 8.38 -7.51
CA VAL A 81 -1.58 7.14 -7.63
C VAL A 81 -1.22 6.94 -9.10
N ASN A 82 0.06 6.87 -9.41
CA ASN A 82 0.60 6.70 -10.75
C ASN A 82 1.00 5.25 -10.96
N ARG A 83 0.32 4.56 -11.88
CA ARG A 83 0.70 3.22 -12.32
C ARG A 83 1.52 3.29 -13.59
N PRO A 84 2.73 2.71 -13.63
CA PRO A 84 3.53 2.66 -14.85
C PRO A 84 2.94 1.65 -15.83
N SER A 85 3.25 1.81 -17.11
CA SER A 85 2.87 0.85 -18.16
C SER A 85 3.56 -0.51 -17.98
N PHE A 86 4.68 -0.52 -17.28
CA PHE A 86 5.44 -1.71 -16.95
C PHE A 86 5.48 -1.87 -15.42
N VAL A 87 4.78 -2.87 -14.91
CA VAL A 87 4.62 -3.07 -13.45
C VAL A 87 5.76 -3.88 -12.81
N GLU A 88 6.65 -4.49 -13.61
CA GLU A 88 7.83 -5.23 -13.13
C GLU A 88 9.05 -4.30 -13.00
N THR A 89 8.93 -3.28 -12.14
CA THR A 89 9.93 -2.21 -12.05
C THR A 89 11.26 -2.66 -11.47
N THR A 90 11.28 -3.72 -10.65
CA THR A 90 12.53 -4.29 -10.11
C THR A 90 13.42 -4.83 -11.24
N ALA A 91 12.86 -5.61 -12.16
CA ALA A 91 13.59 -6.12 -13.32
C ALA A 91 14.03 -4.97 -14.26
N MET A 92 13.14 -4.00 -14.45
CA MET A 92 13.46 -2.80 -15.26
C MET A 92 14.57 -1.96 -14.61
N GLY A 93 14.58 -1.82 -13.30
CA GLY A 93 15.64 -1.11 -12.58
C GLY A 93 17.01 -1.74 -12.80
N ALA A 94 17.11 -3.07 -12.73
CA ALA A 94 18.34 -3.80 -13.04
C ALA A 94 18.76 -3.59 -14.50
N ALA A 95 17.81 -3.65 -15.44
CA ALA A 95 18.07 -3.41 -16.87
C ALA A 95 18.56 -1.97 -17.13
N TYR A 96 17.97 -0.97 -16.47
CA TYR A 96 18.41 0.42 -16.58
C TYR A 96 19.83 0.63 -16.08
N LEU A 97 20.17 0.04 -14.92
CA LEU A 97 21.53 0.13 -14.38
C LEU A 97 22.55 -0.55 -15.31
N ALA A 98 22.23 -1.73 -15.82
CA ALA A 98 23.08 -2.44 -16.77
C ALA A 98 23.25 -1.63 -18.07
N GLY A 99 22.16 -1.10 -18.63
CA GLY A 99 22.18 -0.31 -19.85
C GLY A 99 22.96 1.01 -19.73
N LEU A 100 22.89 1.67 -18.57
CA LEU A 100 23.73 2.83 -18.29
C LEU A 100 25.22 2.43 -18.21
N ALA A 101 25.52 1.31 -17.56
CA ALA A 101 26.92 0.84 -17.40
C ALA A 101 27.59 0.50 -18.73
N VAL A 102 26.84 -0.07 -19.69
CA VAL A 102 27.37 -0.41 -21.03
C VAL A 102 27.15 0.70 -22.07
N GLY A 103 26.59 1.84 -21.70
CA GLY A 103 26.38 2.99 -22.58
C GLY A 103 25.19 2.84 -23.55
N TYR A 104 24.25 1.93 -23.30
CA TYR A 104 22.99 1.82 -24.05
C TYR A 104 22.12 3.05 -23.85
N TRP A 105 21.95 3.51 -22.60
CA TRP A 105 21.41 4.83 -22.26
C TRP A 105 22.56 5.76 -21.89
N LYS A 106 22.49 6.99 -22.38
CA LYS A 106 23.56 7.99 -22.16
C LYS A 106 23.48 8.64 -20.79
N SER A 107 22.29 8.70 -20.19
CA SER A 107 22.05 9.36 -18.92
C SER A 107 20.80 8.84 -18.22
N LYS A 108 20.62 9.22 -16.94
CA LYS A 108 19.40 8.95 -16.17
C LYS A 108 18.17 9.62 -16.82
N GLU A 109 18.35 10.80 -17.42
CA GLU A 109 17.30 11.52 -18.11
C GLU A 109 16.77 10.74 -19.32
N ASP A 110 17.65 10.02 -20.03
CA ASP A 110 17.25 9.14 -21.13
C ASP A 110 16.43 7.95 -20.62
N VAL A 111 16.78 7.40 -19.47
CA VAL A 111 15.98 6.35 -18.80
C VAL A 111 14.59 6.89 -18.41
N ILE A 112 14.53 8.07 -17.78
CA ILE A 112 13.27 8.68 -17.35
C ILE A 112 12.33 8.92 -18.53
N LYS A 113 12.84 9.36 -19.69
CA LYS A 113 12.04 9.55 -20.91
C LYS A 113 11.42 8.26 -21.45
N ASN A 114 11.99 7.11 -21.13
CA ASN A 114 11.46 5.80 -21.52
C ASN A 114 10.42 5.25 -20.53
N GLN A 115 10.24 5.89 -19.40
CA GLN A 115 9.18 5.54 -18.47
C GLN A 115 7.85 6.13 -18.96
N SER A 116 6.84 5.28 -19.01
CA SER A 116 5.48 5.70 -19.37
C SER A 116 4.51 5.36 -18.24
N ILE A 117 3.56 6.26 -18.02
CA ILE A 117 2.45 6.05 -17.08
C ILE A 117 1.30 5.44 -17.88
N ASP A 118 0.77 4.31 -17.42
CA ASP A 118 -0.43 3.68 -17.95
C ASP A 118 -1.69 4.42 -17.49
N GLN A 119 -1.78 4.66 -16.18
CA GLN A 119 -2.96 5.27 -15.59
C GLN A 119 -2.62 6.06 -14.34
N ILE A 120 -3.31 7.19 -14.16
CA ILE A 120 -3.31 7.97 -12.94
C ILE A 120 -4.69 7.84 -12.29
N PHE A 121 -4.71 7.41 -11.03
CA PHE A 121 -5.92 7.35 -10.22
C PHE A 121 -5.96 8.58 -9.32
N SER A 122 -6.92 9.45 -9.54
CA SER A 122 -7.12 10.64 -8.71
C SER A 122 -8.11 10.36 -7.57
N PRO A 123 -7.95 11.00 -6.41
CA PRO A 123 -8.92 10.88 -5.31
C PRO A 123 -10.33 11.29 -5.74
N GLN A 124 -11.32 10.49 -5.38
CA GLN A 124 -12.75 10.72 -5.68
C GLN A 124 -13.61 10.71 -4.42
N MET A 125 -13.07 10.17 -3.31
CA MET A 125 -13.78 10.06 -2.05
C MET A 125 -13.87 11.39 -1.32
N SER A 126 -15.03 11.67 -0.71
CA SER A 126 -15.19 12.83 0.17
C SER A 126 -14.25 12.77 1.37
N GLU A 127 -13.92 13.93 1.94
CA GLU A 127 -13.09 13.98 3.15
C GLU A 127 -13.81 13.30 4.33
N GLU A 128 -15.13 13.47 4.44
CA GLU A 128 -15.94 12.85 5.49
C GLU A 128 -15.86 11.32 5.45
N ASP A 129 -16.06 10.73 4.26
CA ASP A 129 -15.97 9.27 4.07
C ASP A 129 -14.57 8.74 4.33
N ARG A 130 -13.54 9.47 3.89
CA ARG A 130 -12.14 9.12 4.12
C ARG A 130 -11.82 9.07 5.61
N GLN A 131 -12.23 10.09 6.35
CA GLN A 131 -12.03 10.15 7.79
C GLN A 131 -12.79 9.03 8.52
N ALA A 132 -14.04 8.75 8.12
CA ALA A 132 -14.81 7.65 8.68
C ALA A 132 -14.12 6.29 8.47
N LYS A 133 -13.62 6.04 7.25
CA LYS A 133 -12.89 4.81 6.91
C LYS A 133 -11.57 4.68 7.69
N ARG A 134 -10.76 5.73 7.75
CA ARG A 134 -9.49 5.75 8.51
C ARG A 134 -9.73 5.54 10.00
N LYS A 135 -10.76 6.14 10.56
CA LYS A 135 -11.18 5.92 11.95
C LYS A 135 -11.58 4.46 12.21
N GLY A 136 -12.34 3.86 11.28
CA GLY A 136 -12.70 2.44 11.33
C GLY A 136 -11.49 1.53 11.31
N TRP A 137 -10.54 1.78 10.40
CA TRP A 137 -9.27 1.07 10.31
C TRP A 137 -8.46 1.16 11.61
N ASN A 138 -8.23 2.37 12.13
CA ASN A 138 -7.48 2.58 13.36
C ASN A 138 -8.11 1.88 14.57
N LYS A 139 -9.45 1.74 14.58
CA LYS A 139 -10.14 0.94 15.57
C LYS A 139 -9.87 -0.56 15.36
N ALA A 140 -9.98 -1.05 14.12
CA ALA A 140 -9.83 -2.47 13.79
C ALA A 140 -8.42 -3.00 14.10
N VAL A 141 -7.38 -2.24 13.76
CA VAL A 141 -5.98 -2.61 14.01
C VAL A 141 -5.72 -2.93 15.49
N LYS A 142 -6.38 -2.22 16.41
CA LYS A 142 -6.21 -2.45 17.85
C LYS A 142 -6.63 -3.86 18.30
N TYR A 143 -7.52 -4.51 17.57
CA TYR A 143 -7.95 -5.88 17.87
C TYR A 143 -6.98 -6.95 17.38
N ALA A 144 -6.00 -6.58 16.56
CA ALA A 144 -4.96 -7.48 16.09
C ALA A 144 -3.72 -7.49 17.00
N TYR A 145 -3.53 -6.45 17.81
CA TYR A 145 -2.34 -6.32 18.66
C TYR A 145 -2.24 -7.41 19.72
N GLY A 146 -1.00 -7.90 19.91
CA GLY A 146 -0.64 -8.79 21.00
C GLY A 146 -1.34 -10.14 20.97
N TRP A 147 -2.00 -10.52 19.88
CA TRP A 147 -2.83 -11.71 19.80
C TRP A 147 -2.11 -12.99 20.27
N ALA A 148 -0.86 -13.20 19.82
CA ALA A 148 -0.05 -14.37 20.16
C ALA A 148 0.94 -14.10 21.31
N LYS A 149 0.72 -13.09 22.12
CA LYS A 149 1.67 -12.70 23.17
C LYS A 149 1.83 -13.74 24.27
N ASP A 150 0.76 -14.52 24.52
CA ASP A 150 0.69 -15.53 25.56
C ASP A 150 0.77 -16.98 24.99
N GLU A 151 0.98 -17.13 23.68
CA GLU A 151 1.23 -18.43 23.05
C GLU A 151 2.65 -18.89 23.38
N PRO A 152 2.86 -20.19 23.80
CA PRO A 152 4.21 -20.71 23.96
C PRO A 152 4.95 -20.63 22.63
N GLU A 153 6.23 -20.22 22.69
CA GLU A 153 7.09 -20.24 21.50
C GLU A 153 7.10 -21.68 20.95
N GLU A 154 6.63 -21.87 19.70
CA GLU A 154 6.78 -23.15 19.02
C GLU A 154 8.30 -23.39 18.91
N GLU A 155 8.82 -24.39 19.61
CA GLU A 155 10.20 -24.85 19.44
C GLU A 155 10.34 -25.30 17.97
N GLU A 156 11.08 -24.54 17.16
CA GLU A 156 11.45 -24.94 15.80
C GLU A 156 12.28 -26.25 15.91
N GLU A 157 11.69 -27.39 15.51
CA GLU A 157 12.39 -28.65 15.28
C GLU A 157 13.17 -28.63 13.96
#